data_489b29f399a7b19ec0aac72a43520a74
#
_entry.id   489b29f399a7b19ec0aac72a43520a74
#
_cell.length_a   1.000
_cell.length_b   1.000
_cell.length_c   1.000
_cell.angle_alpha   90.00
_cell.angle_beta   90.00
_cell.angle_gamma   90.00
#
_symmetry.space_group_name_H-M   'P 1'
#
loop_
_entity.id
_entity.type
_entity.pdbx_description
1 polymer ?
#
loop_
_entity_poly.entity_id
_entity_poly.type
_entity_poly.pdbx_seq_one_letter_code
_entity_poly.pdbx_strand_id
1 'polypeptide(L)'
;MRTSLAVIMTAIALLVSACSNVPDSGPVQQLDLDAPDAQEEVIPYNPGAPRAGASPGEIVDGFLDAMKATPMSTAYARRYLTKDAAMNWAPAGRTLVYGELGSHGASSPRVSVELEDAGWLDERGVWRGGLAASQAILDFELIRTEGEWRISSAPDALVIEEDWFLTHFARSNLYYVEPTGHTLVPEPIFAPKGKSYATTLVSSLLSGPGEERKGVIRSALPSGADEPRSVAVRDGIAEVDLAGDLRDHGSEELQLMAAQLAWTLRQDASVDRIRLTIDGEPVVLPGYGDSFNVDSGGGYDPNGTSARVDLFALRGGALVTSSGENGDPWVPVLGEWAESHGVTDVAVDAAGSTAAAITSDRTGVIVGGLASDGRLGTAPVTGTRLLRPSWDLTGRLWLVDKDSTGARVMYVDGDRQVRVAIPGVTGENVTRFLVSRDGTRFVAVIGGESSDRIVVSRLRATSKGEITTATSAVLLPHPDAATMQVTDIAWTSPTTIVAVQQIGSTALFQTVSLDGAPSAERYTLSDRVTGVVGSPVASARLYATSGWNLLDPLDRFDLQLPSDLSDVTYQG
;
A
#
# COMPACT_ATOMS: atom_id res chain seq x y z
N MET A 1 41.49 -40.53 49.43
CA MET A 1 40.83 -39.20 49.24
C MET A 1 41.34 -38.39 48.05
N ARG A 2 42.55 -38.52 47.53
CA ARG A 2 43.08 -37.78 46.39
C ARG A 2 42.61 -38.34 45.00
N THR A 3 42.38 -39.64 44.94
CA THR A 3 41.89 -40.30 43.69
C THR A 3 40.41 -40.11 43.43
N SER A 4 39.58 -39.98 44.45
CA SER A 4 38.14 -39.75 44.33
C SER A 4 37.79 -38.32 43.85
N LEU A 5 38.64 -37.33 44.19
CA LEU A 5 38.43 -35.94 43.77
C LEU A 5 38.77 -35.74 42.28
N ALA A 6 39.74 -36.46 41.76
CA ALA A 6 40.13 -36.41 40.36
C ALA A 6 39.06 -37.00 39.44
N VAL A 7 38.38 -38.08 39.84
CA VAL A 7 37.30 -38.70 39.09
C VAL A 7 36.06 -37.82 39.04
N ILE A 8 35.75 -37.12 40.12
CA ILE A 8 34.61 -36.17 40.16
C ILE A 8 34.88 -34.93 39.27
N MET A 9 36.12 -34.43 39.30
CA MET A 9 36.48 -33.28 38.43
C MET A 9 36.48 -33.63 36.95
N THR A 10 36.86 -34.85 36.56
CA THR A 10 36.81 -35.32 35.17
C THR A 10 35.37 -35.58 34.71
N ALA A 11 34.49 -36.05 35.59
CA ALA A 11 33.09 -36.23 35.29
C ALA A 11 32.34 -34.90 35.11
N ILE A 12 32.69 -33.86 35.87
CA ILE A 12 32.11 -32.50 35.73
C ILE A 12 32.63 -31.82 34.46
N ALA A 13 33.88 -32.03 34.06
CA ALA A 13 34.43 -31.50 32.81
C ALA A 13 33.78 -32.11 31.54
N LEU A 14 33.32 -33.36 31.61
CA LEU A 14 32.60 -34.03 30.50
C LEU A 14 31.12 -33.65 30.40
N LEU A 15 30.51 -33.09 31.43
CA LEU A 15 29.11 -32.62 31.41
C LEU A 15 28.97 -31.18 30.91
N VAL A 16 30.04 -30.40 30.81
CA VAL A 16 30.00 -29.01 30.29
C VAL A 16 30.22 -28.93 28.78
N SER A 17 30.66 -30.02 28.12
CA SER A 17 30.92 -30.05 26.67
C SER A 17 29.73 -30.50 25.80
N ALA A 18 28.52 -30.67 26.37
CA ALA A 18 27.34 -31.17 25.64
C ALA A 18 26.37 -30.06 25.20
N CYS A 19 26.71 -28.78 25.32
CA CYS A 19 25.84 -27.68 24.85
C CYS A 19 26.59 -26.71 23.96
N SER A 20 27.00 -27.16 22.74
CA SER A 20 27.34 -26.23 21.67
C SER A 20 27.33 -26.96 20.32
N ASN A 21 26.15 -27.43 19.89
CA ASN A 21 25.85 -27.61 18.49
C ASN A 21 24.65 -26.71 18.16
N VAL A 22 24.92 -25.43 18.00
CA VAL A 22 24.08 -24.56 17.18
C VAL A 22 24.52 -24.83 15.75
N PRO A 23 23.65 -25.27 14.85
CA PRO A 23 23.99 -25.41 13.43
C PRO A 23 24.28 -24.03 12.84
N ASP A 24 25.52 -23.79 12.44
CA ASP A 24 25.95 -22.56 11.75
C ASP A 24 25.42 -22.44 10.29
N SER A 25 24.54 -23.30 9.85
CA SER A 25 23.94 -23.24 8.51
C SER A 25 22.60 -23.97 8.49
N GLY A 26 21.54 -23.23 8.75
CA GLY A 26 20.19 -23.52 8.30
C GLY A 26 19.89 -22.68 7.07
N PRO A 27 19.01 -23.12 6.13
CA PRO A 27 18.55 -22.24 5.08
C PRO A 27 17.93 -21.00 5.76
N VAL A 28 18.40 -19.82 5.39
CA VAL A 28 17.75 -18.57 5.75
C VAL A 28 16.36 -18.61 5.11
N GLN A 29 15.33 -18.89 5.89
CA GLN A 29 13.98 -18.57 5.48
C GLN A 29 13.92 -17.04 5.49
N GLN A 30 13.93 -16.43 4.31
CA GLN A 30 13.46 -15.08 4.15
C GLN A 30 12.01 -15.07 4.65
N LEU A 31 11.78 -14.43 5.78
CA LEU A 31 10.44 -13.99 6.13
C LEU A 31 10.06 -12.96 5.06
N ASP A 32 9.10 -13.30 4.21
CA ASP A 32 8.40 -12.35 3.37
C ASP A 32 7.64 -11.42 4.33
N LEU A 33 8.23 -10.26 4.61
CA LEU A 33 7.62 -9.23 5.45
C LEU A 33 6.39 -8.57 4.79
N ASP A 34 6.10 -8.94 3.54
CA ASP A 34 4.99 -8.40 2.74
C ASP A 34 3.83 -9.39 2.50
N ALA A 35 3.91 -10.62 2.98
CA ALA A 35 2.72 -11.45 3.04
C ALA A 35 1.88 -11.00 4.24
N PRO A 36 0.63 -10.53 4.06
CA PRO A 36 -0.23 -10.26 5.20
C PRO A 36 -0.35 -11.56 5.99
N ASP A 37 0.00 -11.51 7.29
CA ASP A 37 -0.10 -12.63 8.23
C ASP A 37 -1.60 -12.96 8.48
N ALA A 38 -2.28 -13.42 7.41
CA ALA A 38 -3.70 -13.76 7.45
C ALA A 38 -4.00 -15.02 8.27
N GLN A 39 -2.94 -15.71 8.74
CA GLN A 39 -3.03 -17.00 9.44
C GLN A 39 -2.50 -17.00 10.88
N GLU A 40 -2.16 -15.86 11.46
CA GLU A 40 -1.98 -15.85 12.92
C GLU A 40 -3.28 -16.34 13.58
N GLU A 41 -3.19 -17.41 14.35
CA GLU A 41 -4.32 -17.99 15.09
C GLU A 41 -4.80 -16.94 16.11
N VAL A 42 -5.80 -16.18 15.69
CA VAL A 42 -6.33 -15.06 16.46
C VAL A 42 -6.95 -15.63 17.74
N ILE A 43 -6.44 -15.23 18.90
CA ILE A 43 -6.91 -15.71 20.21
C ILE A 43 -8.40 -15.40 20.33
N PRO A 44 -9.27 -16.43 20.53
CA PRO A 44 -10.72 -16.20 20.64
C PRO A 44 -11.03 -15.27 21.82
N TYR A 45 -11.78 -14.21 21.56
CA TYR A 45 -12.30 -13.32 22.57
C TYR A 45 -13.84 -13.32 22.54
N ASN A 46 -14.44 -13.76 23.64
CA ASN A 46 -15.88 -13.83 23.81
C ASN A 46 -16.33 -12.78 24.85
N PRO A 47 -16.78 -11.60 24.43
CA PRO A 47 -17.23 -10.54 25.33
C PRO A 47 -18.37 -10.99 26.24
N GLY A 48 -18.38 -10.46 27.45
CA GLY A 48 -19.42 -10.74 28.45
C GLY A 48 -20.82 -10.28 28.02
N ALA A 49 -21.85 -10.72 28.78
CA ALA A 49 -23.19 -10.17 28.70
C ALA A 49 -23.28 -8.90 29.58
N PRO A 50 -24.31 -8.02 29.38
CA PRO A 50 -24.56 -6.89 30.26
C PRO A 50 -24.68 -7.35 31.70
N ARG A 51 -24.00 -6.68 32.64
CA ARG A 51 -24.05 -7.00 34.06
C ARG A 51 -25.37 -6.51 34.66
N ALA A 52 -25.94 -7.27 35.59
CA ALA A 52 -27.12 -6.84 36.32
C ALA A 52 -26.82 -5.58 37.16
N GLY A 53 -27.68 -4.57 37.09
CA GLY A 53 -27.55 -3.31 37.79
C GLY A 53 -26.49 -2.36 37.22
N ALA A 54 -25.90 -2.65 36.05
CA ALA A 54 -24.93 -1.79 35.40
C ALA A 54 -25.53 -0.40 35.10
N SER A 55 -24.70 0.63 35.25
CA SER A 55 -25.05 2.01 34.90
C SER A 55 -25.13 2.21 33.37
N PRO A 56 -25.75 3.30 32.89
CA PRO A 56 -25.81 3.61 31.47
C PRO A 56 -24.42 3.66 30.80
N GLY A 57 -23.42 4.27 31.44
CA GLY A 57 -22.06 4.30 30.95
C GLY A 57 -21.44 2.91 30.81
N GLU A 58 -21.55 2.05 31.85
CA GLU A 58 -21.05 0.67 31.81
C GLU A 58 -21.75 -0.19 30.73
N ILE A 59 -23.00 0.10 30.39
CA ILE A 59 -23.71 -0.57 29.29
C ILE A 59 -23.11 -0.14 27.94
N VAL A 60 -22.78 1.15 27.75
CA VAL A 60 -22.16 1.66 26.54
C VAL A 60 -20.74 1.12 26.41
N ASP A 61 -19.93 1.14 27.48
CA ASP A 61 -18.59 0.55 27.48
C ASP A 61 -18.60 -0.92 27.10
N GLY A 62 -19.52 -1.69 27.71
CA GLY A 62 -19.69 -3.11 27.39
C GLY A 62 -20.17 -3.36 25.95
N PHE A 63 -20.97 -2.45 25.39
CA PHE A 63 -21.41 -2.50 24.00
C PHE A 63 -20.24 -2.28 23.04
N LEU A 64 -19.39 -1.28 23.29
CA LEU A 64 -18.20 -1.00 22.50
C LEU A 64 -17.18 -2.15 22.60
N ASP A 65 -16.94 -2.65 23.82
CA ASP A 65 -16.06 -3.80 24.02
C ASP A 65 -16.58 -5.07 23.32
N ALA A 66 -17.90 -5.25 23.28
CA ALA A 66 -18.51 -6.40 22.63
C ALA A 66 -18.33 -6.42 21.09
N MET A 67 -17.93 -5.31 20.48
CA MET A 67 -17.57 -5.25 19.05
C MET A 67 -16.19 -5.85 18.76
N LYS A 68 -15.35 -6.05 19.78
CA LYS A 68 -14.02 -6.69 19.69
C LYS A 68 -14.08 -8.22 19.74
N ALA A 69 -15.28 -8.83 19.64
CA ALA A 69 -15.43 -10.28 19.63
C ALA A 69 -14.60 -10.96 18.54
N THR A 70 -13.93 -12.04 18.90
CA THR A 70 -13.06 -12.79 17.98
C THR A 70 -13.44 -14.28 18.00
N PRO A 71 -13.85 -14.91 16.89
CA PRO A 71 -14.07 -14.33 15.56
C PRO A 71 -15.09 -13.18 15.56
N MET A 72 -14.92 -12.24 14.63
CA MET A 72 -15.77 -11.05 14.58
C MET A 72 -17.26 -11.42 14.51
N SER A 73 -18.05 -10.93 15.48
CA SER A 73 -19.47 -11.21 15.57
C SER A 73 -20.21 -10.08 16.29
N THR A 74 -21.22 -9.54 15.66
CA THR A 74 -22.10 -8.53 16.26
C THR A 74 -23.10 -9.11 17.27
N ALA A 75 -23.19 -10.44 17.40
CA ALA A 75 -24.13 -11.10 18.29
C ALA A 75 -23.92 -10.74 19.78
N TYR A 76 -22.67 -10.47 20.17
CA TYR A 76 -22.35 -10.05 21.54
C TYR A 76 -22.80 -8.62 21.81
N ALA A 77 -22.51 -7.69 20.91
CA ALA A 77 -22.93 -6.29 21.02
C ALA A 77 -24.47 -6.15 21.04
N ARG A 78 -25.19 -6.93 20.23
CA ARG A 78 -26.67 -6.94 20.21
C ARG A 78 -27.32 -7.26 21.55
N ARG A 79 -26.62 -7.91 22.47
CA ARG A 79 -27.13 -8.21 23.84
C ARG A 79 -27.28 -6.94 24.70
N TYR A 80 -26.58 -5.87 24.38
CA TYR A 80 -26.62 -4.59 25.07
C TYR A 80 -27.75 -3.69 24.57
N LEU A 81 -28.33 -4.01 23.40
CA LEU A 81 -29.40 -3.25 22.78
C LEU A 81 -30.78 -3.73 23.30
N THR A 82 -31.79 -2.87 23.16
CA THR A 82 -33.18 -3.31 23.25
C THR A 82 -33.49 -4.27 22.09
N LYS A 83 -34.58 -5.05 22.22
CA LYS A 83 -34.96 -5.99 21.17
C LYS A 83 -35.17 -5.32 19.81
N ASP A 84 -35.83 -4.15 19.81
CA ASP A 84 -36.11 -3.40 18.59
C ASP A 84 -34.82 -2.78 18.00
N ALA A 85 -33.98 -2.20 18.86
CA ALA A 85 -32.69 -1.68 18.42
C ALA A 85 -31.77 -2.80 17.85
N ALA A 86 -31.74 -3.97 18.51
CA ALA A 86 -30.98 -5.12 18.04
C ALA A 86 -31.43 -5.66 16.67
N MET A 87 -32.71 -5.57 16.33
CA MET A 87 -33.23 -5.97 15.01
C MET A 87 -32.85 -4.95 13.91
N ASN A 88 -32.83 -3.66 14.22
CA ASN A 88 -32.65 -2.59 13.25
C ASN A 88 -31.19 -2.13 13.11
N TRP A 89 -30.33 -2.39 14.09
CA TRP A 89 -28.93 -1.96 14.07
C TRP A 89 -28.14 -2.65 12.94
N ALA A 90 -27.59 -1.85 12.02
CA ALA A 90 -26.93 -2.29 10.80
C ALA A 90 -25.43 -1.84 10.74
N PRO A 91 -24.55 -2.43 11.55
CA PRO A 91 -23.16 -1.98 11.69
C PRO A 91 -22.26 -2.30 10.47
N ALA A 92 -22.69 -3.18 9.57
CA ALA A 92 -21.85 -3.67 8.47
C ALA A 92 -21.46 -2.60 7.44
N GLY A 93 -22.23 -1.50 7.34
CA GLY A 93 -22.01 -0.46 6.35
C GLY A 93 -20.83 0.47 6.68
N ARG A 94 -20.35 0.49 7.92
CA ARG A 94 -19.31 1.42 8.36
C ARG A 94 -18.52 0.87 9.54
N THR A 95 -17.19 1.03 9.49
CA THR A 95 -16.31 0.75 10.63
C THR A 95 -15.60 2.04 11.05
N LEU A 96 -15.78 2.46 12.29
CA LEU A 96 -15.09 3.58 12.91
C LEU A 96 -13.88 3.03 13.66
N VAL A 97 -12.71 3.60 13.40
CA VAL A 97 -11.46 3.25 14.07
C VAL A 97 -11.01 4.47 14.86
N TYR A 98 -10.69 4.31 16.14
CA TYR A 98 -10.32 5.41 17.03
C TYR A 98 -9.03 5.10 17.81
N GLY A 99 -8.25 6.13 18.11
CA GLY A 99 -7.07 6.02 18.96
C GLY A 99 -7.45 5.93 20.44
N GLU A 100 -8.21 6.90 20.94
CA GLU A 100 -8.64 6.95 22.34
C GLU A 100 -10.13 7.29 22.48
N LEU A 101 -10.74 6.86 23.59
CA LEU A 101 -12.10 7.24 23.96
C LEU A 101 -12.08 8.40 24.97
N GLY A 102 -12.77 9.46 24.65
CA GLY A 102 -13.02 10.55 25.58
C GLY A 102 -13.85 10.10 26.78
N SER A 103 -13.70 10.80 27.90
CA SER A 103 -14.48 10.52 29.11
C SER A 103 -15.96 10.84 28.91
N HIS A 104 -16.85 9.96 29.36
CA HIS A 104 -18.31 10.14 29.26
C HIS A 104 -19.01 9.94 30.61
N GLY A 105 -20.24 10.49 30.73
CA GLY A 105 -21.01 10.45 31.96
C GLY A 105 -21.61 9.08 32.27
N ALA A 106 -21.41 8.59 33.50
CA ALA A 106 -21.79 7.24 33.90
C ALA A 106 -23.30 7.04 34.23
N SER A 107 -24.06 8.10 34.48
CA SER A 107 -25.41 8.01 35.12
C SER A 107 -26.56 8.59 34.29
N SER A 108 -26.30 9.16 33.13
CA SER A 108 -27.34 9.71 32.25
C SER A 108 -27.93 8.64 31.34
N PRO A 109 -29.24 8.65 31.07
CA PRO A 109 -29.86 7.77 30.07
C PRO A 109 -29.47 8.16 28.62
N ARG A 110 -28.80 9.29 28.44
CA ARG A 110 -28.12 9.66 27.19
C ARG A 110 -26.64 9.75 27.48
N VAL A 111 -25.85 8.96 26.75
CA VAL A 111 -24.39 8.87 26.86
C VAL A 111 -23.80 9.30 25.52
N SER A 112 -22.95 10.33 25.56
CA SER A 112 -22.17 10.77 24.38
C SER A 112 -20.72 10.39 24.60
N VAL A 113 -20.13 9.70 23.63
CA VAL A 113 -18.73 9.25 23.65
C VAL A 113 -17.99 9.95 22.52
N GLU A 114 -16.91 10.63 22.85
CA GLU A 114 -16.02 11.27 21.88
C GLU A 114 -14.93 10.29 21.45
N LEU A 115 -14.71 10.18 20.15
CA LEU A 115 -13.62 9.40 19.55
C LEU A 115 -12.47 10.34 19.20
N GLU A 116 -11.31 10.13 19.78
CA GLU A 116 -10.10 10.87 19.47
C GLU A 116 -9.31 10.15 18.38
N ASP A 117 -8.65 10.90 17.49
CA ASP A 117 -7.85 10.39 16.36
C ASP A 117 -8.60 9.36 15.49
N ALA A 118 -9.88 9.65 15.24
CA ALA A 118 -10.77 8.69 14.61
C ALA A 118 -10.83 8.82 13.09
N GLY A 119 -10.87 7.68 12.42
CA GLY A 119 -11.12 7.52 11.00
C GLY A 119 -12.15 6.43 10.71
N TRP A 120 -12.42 6.16 9.43
CA TRP A 120 -13.45 5.18 9.10
C TRP A 120 -13.21 4.44 7.78
N LEU A 121 -13.77 3.23 7.74
CA LEU A 121 -13.88 2.39 6.55
C LEU A 121 -15.34 2.35 6.07
N ASP A 122 -15.52 2.30 4.75
CA ASP A 122 -16.81 1.98 4.16
C ASP A 122 -17.09 0.46 4.19
N GLU A 123 -18.25 0.05 3.66
CA GLU A 123 -18.69 -1.35 3.58
C GLU A 123 -17.76 -2.27 2.79
N ARG A 124 -16.92 -1.71 1.91
CA ARG A 124 -15.91 -2.43 1.12
C ARG A 124 -14.58 -2.57 1.83
N GLY A 125 -14.44 -2.02 3.03
CA GLY A 125 -13.19 -1.95 3.76
C GLY A 125 -12.23 -0.86 3.26
N VAL A 126 -12.70 0.06 2.42
CA VAL A 126 -11.88 1.19 1.92
C VAL A 126 -11.77 2.27 2.98
N TRP A 127 -10.55 2.67 3.30
CA TRP A 127 -10.31 3.81 4.19
C TRP A 127 -10.82 5.12 3.58
N ARG A 128 -11.58 5.89 4.34
CA ARG A 128 -12.23 7.12 3.91
C ARG A 128 -11.67 8.39 4.57
N GLY A 129 -10.61 8.22 5.36
CA GLY A 129 -9.95 9.31 6.06
C GLY A 129 -10.45 9.54 7.47
N GLY A 130 -9.95 10.61 8.11
CA GLY A 130 -10.33 11.01 9.45
C GLY A 130 -11.77 11.48 9.54
N LEU A 131 -12.37 11.33 10.72
CA LEU A 131 -13.70 11.83 11.01
C LEU A 131 -13.67 13.35 11.25
N ALA A 132 -14.67 14.06 10.74
CA ALA A 132 -14.91 15.43 11.19
C ALA A 132 -15.29 15.45 12.67
N ALA A 133 -14.92 16.49 13.42
CA ALA A 133 -15.18 16.58 14.87
C ALA A 133 -16.65 16.35 15.24
N SER A 134 -17.61 16.78 14.39
CA SER A 134 -19.04 16.55 14.61
C SER A 134 -19.47 15.08 14.38
N GLN A 135 -18.67 14.27 13.70
CA GLN A 135 -18.92 12.85 13.43
C GLN A 135 -18.17 11.94 14.40
N ALA A 136 -17.21 12.52 15.15
CA ALA A 136 -16.43 11.82 16.15
C ALA A 136 -17.17 11.70 17.50
N ILE A 137 -18.32 12.35 17.66
CA ILE A 137 -19.17 12.22 18.85
C ILE A 137 -20.28 11.23 18.57
N LEU A 138 -20.30 10.14 19.33
CA LEU A 138 -21.31 9.08 19.24
C LEU A 138 -22.34 9.24 20.36
N ASP A 139 -23.60 9.38 19.99
CA ASP A 139 -24.70 9.51 20.93
C ASP A 139 -25.44 8.17 21.11
N PHE A 140 -25.64 7.77 22.36
CA PHE A 140 -26.39 6.59 22.75
C PHE A 140 -27.58 6.99 23.61
N GLU A 141 -28.76 6.48 23.29
CA GLU A 141 -29.95 6.61 24.14
C GLU A 141 -30.25 5.28 24.80
N LEU A 142 -30.49 5.32 26.11
CA LEU A 142 -30.77 4.13 26.91
C LEU A 142 -32.12 4.22 27.60
N ILE A 143 -32.79 3.09 27.71
CA ILE A 143 -34.04 2.92 28.46
C ILE A 143 -33.94 1.74 29.40
N ARG A 144 -34.78 1.69 30.42
CA ARG A 144 -34.89 0.52 31.28
C ARG A 144 -35.87 -0.49 30.68
N THR A 145 -35.38 -1.72 30.48
CA THR A 145 -36.16 -2.87 30.05
C THR A 145 -36.06 -3.93 31.14
N GLU A 146 -37.20 -4.32 31.73
CA GLU A 146 -37.26 -5.29 32.86
C GLU A 146 -36.38 -4.87 34.06
N GLY A 147 -36.29 -3.55 34.31
CA GLY A 147 -35.49 -2.98 35.40
C GLY A 147 -34.02 -2.73 35.08
N GLU A 148 -33.49 -3.23 33.98
CA GLU A 148 -32.10 -3.12 33.52
C GLU A 148 -31.94 -2.10 32.38
N TRP A 149 -30.80 -1.43 32.33
CA TRP A 149 -30.51 -0.52 31.24
C TRP A 149 -30.17 -1.27 29.94
N ARG A 150 -30.72 -0.80 28.82
CA ARG A 150 -30.39 -1.25 27.45
C ARG A 150 -30.38 -0.07 26.50
N ILE A 151 -29.50 -0.12 25.51
CA ILE A 151 -29.38 0.91 24.48
C ILE A 151 -30.59 0.78 23.54
N SER A 152 -31.35 1.86 23.41
CA SER A 152 -32.50 1.96 22.50
C SER A 152 -32.11 2.63 21.16
N SER A 153 -31.02 3.38 21.13
CA SER A 153 -30.47 3.99 19.91
C SER A 153 -28.95 3.95 19.97
N ALA A 154 -28.31 3.43 18.95
CA ALA A 154 -26.86 3.39 18.76
C ALA A 154 -26.50 3.78 17.30
N PRO A 155 -25.29 4.28 17.04
CA PRO A 155 -24.80 4.49 15.68
C PRO A 155 -24.76 3.19 14.88
N ASP A 156 -25.13 3.26 13.59
CA ASP A 156 -25.02 2.13 12.64
C ASP A 156 -23.58 2.00 12.15
N ALA A 157 -22.69 1.53 13.03
CA ALA A 157 -21.29 1.31 12.75
C ALA A 157 -20.69 0.25 13.69
N LEU A 158 -19.62 -0.41 13.24
CA LEU A 158 -18.66 -1.03 14.14
C LEU A 158 -17.75 0.08 14.67
N VAL A 159 -17.44 0.08 15.97
CA VAL A 159 -16.58 1.05 16.64
C VAL A 159 -15.46 0.29 17.32
N ILE A 160 -14.25 0.41 16.83
CA ILE A 160 -13.10 -0.41 17.28
C ILE A 160 -11.85 0.45 17.47
N GLU A 161 -11.07 0.09 18.46
CA GLU A 161 -9.79 0.71 18.80
C GLU A 161 -8.72 0.39 17.74
N GLU A 162 -7.82 1.35 17.44
CA GLU A 162 -6.82 1.24 16.39
C GLU A 162 -5.87 0.05 16.59
N ASP A 163 -5.37 -0.18 17.80
CA ASP A 163 -4.46 -1.29 18.10
C ASP A 163 -5.14 -2.65 17.85
N TRP A 164 -6.42 -2.77 18.25
CA TRP A 164 -7.20 -3.96 17.98
C TRP A 164 -7.46 -4.12 16.48
N PHE A 165 -7.79 -3.02 15.78
CA PHE A 165 -7.99 -3.00 14.34
C PHE A 165 -6.74 -3.46 13.58
N LEU A 166 -5.57 -2.89 13.86
CA LEU A 166 -4.30 -3.26 13.21
C LEU A 166 -3.92 -4.72 13.45
N THR A 167 -4.30 -5.28 14.60
CA THR A 167 -4.06 -6.70 14.93
C THR A 167 -5.00 -7.63 14.17
N HIS A 168 -6.29 -7.27 14.02
CA HIS A 168 -7.34 -8.19 13.54
C HIS A 168 -7.78 -7.95 12.09
N PHE A 169 -7.35 -6.86 11.47
CA PHE A 169 -7.55 -6.62 10.05
C PHE A 169 -6.24 -6.74 9.29
N ALA A 170 -6.31 -7.34 8.12
CA ALA A 170 -5.20 -7.31 7.16
C ALA A 170 -5.37 -6.14 6.21
N ARG A 171 -4.30 -5.38 5.99
CA ARG A 171 -4.25 -4.47 4.87
C ARG A 171 -4.05 -5.28 3.60
N SER A 172 -4.95 -5.14 2.65
CA SER A 172 -5.01 -5.95 1.43
C SER A 172 -5.24 -5.05 0.23
N ASN A 173 -5.05 -5.57 -0.97
CA ASN A 173 -5.33 -4.86 -2.20
C ASN A 173 -6.42 -5.57 -3.01
N LEU A 174 -7.41 -4.82 -3.49
CA LEU A 174 -8.27 -5.27 -4.57
C LEU A 174 -7.61 -4.88 -5.89
N TYR A 175 -7.56 -5.80 -6.82
CA TYR A 175 -6.92 -5.54 -8.11
C TYR A 175 -7.95 -5.24 -9.17
N TYR A 176 -7.89 -4.05 -9.74
CA TYR A 176 -8.74 -3.59 -10.84
C TYR A 176 -7.90 -3.43 -12.10
N VAL A 177 -8.54 -3.24 -13.23
CA VAL A 177 -7.88 -3.09 -14.53
C VAL A 177 -7.77 -1.60 -14.87
N GLU A 178 -6.58 -1.14 -15.28
CA GLU A 178 -6.43 0.21 -15.79
C GLU A 178 -7.18 0.37 -17.15
N PRO A 179 -7.45 1.60 -17.63
CA PRO A 179 -8.33 1.80 -18.77
C PRO A 179 -7.94 1.12 -20.08
N THR A 180 -6.63 0.85 -20.31
CA THR A 180 -6.17 0.20 -21.56
C THR A 180 -6.26 -1.32 -21.52
N GLY A 181 -6.36 -1.93 -20.33
CA GLY A 181 -6.46 -3.38 -20.15
C GLY A 181 -5.12 -4.12 -20.07
N HIS A 182 -4.01 -3.42 -19.96
CA HIS A 182 -2.68 -4.07 -19.96
C HIS A 182 -2.11 -4.33 -18.56
N THR A 183 -2.61 -3.66 -17.54
CA THR A 183 -2.04 -3.71 -16.20
C THR A 183 -3.13 -3.69 -15.12
N LEU A 184 -2.90 -4.43 -14.05
CA LEU A 184 -3.73 -4.35 -12.85
C LEU A 184 -3.29 -3.18 -11.97
N VAL A 185 -4.26 -2.61 -11.28
CA VAL A 185 -4.09 -1.49 -10.35
C VAL A 185 -4.53 -1.93 -8.96
N PRO A 186 -3.65 -1.99 -7.97
CA PRO A 186 -4.02 -2.30 -6.61
C PRO A 186 -4.73 -1.12 -5.94
N GLU A 187 -5.88 -1.41 -5.32
CA GLU A 187 -6.63 -0.48 -4.48
C GLU A 187 -6.67 -1.02 -3.05
N PRO A 188 -6.06 -0.31 -2.08
CA PRO A 188 -5.95 -0.81 -0.72
C PRO A 188 -7.30 -0.85 -0.01
N ILE A 189 -7.50 -1.91 0.76
CA ILE A 189 -8.62 -2.11 1.69
C ILE A 189 -8.12 -2.70 3.00
N PHE A 190 -8.98 -2.74 3.98
CA PHE A 190 -8.81 -3.52 5.20
C PHE A 190 -9.86 -4.61 5.26
N ALA A 191 -9.42 -5.86 5.41
CA ALA A 191 -10.29 -7.02 5.52
C ALA A 191 -10.05 -7.75 6.84
N PRO A 192 -11.10 -8.22 7.55
CA PRO A 192 -10.94 -9.00 8.76
C PRO A 192 -10.14 -10.28 8.50
N LYS A 193 -9.11 -10.54 9.32
CA LYS A 193 -8.33 -11.78 9.27
C LYS A 193 -9.20 -13.00 9.64
N GLY A 194 -8.85 -14.18 9.14
CA GLY A 194 -9.46 -15.45 9.47
C GLY A 194 -10.37 -16.01 8.37
N LYS A 195 -11.28 -16.93 8.74
CA LYS A 195 -12.03 -17.79 7.79
C LYS A 195 -12.89 -17.07 6.74
N SER A 196 -13.26 -15.81 6.98
CA SER A 196 -14.04 -14.99 6.04
C SER A 196 -13.17 -14.13 5.12
N TYR A 197 -11.84 -14.21 5.23
CA TYR A 197 -10.94 -13.30 4.54
C TYR A 197 -11.11 -13.37 3.01
N ALA A 198 -11.02 -14.56 2.40
CA ALA A 198 -11.26 -14.73 0.97
C ALA A 198 -12.65 -14.24 0.54
N THR A 199 -13.68 -14.53 1.34
CA THR A 199 -15.06 -14.05 1.08
C THR A 199 -15.12 -12.53 1.07
N THR A 200 -14.49 -11.87 2.05
CA THR A 200 -14.45 -10.40 2.14
C THR A 200 -13.74 -9.80 0.93
N LEU A 201 -12.58 -10.34 0.52
CA LEU A 201 -11.85 -9.87 -0.65
C LEU A 201 -12.71 -9.93 -1.92
N VAL A 202 -13.35 -11.07 -2.17
CA VAL A 202 -14.20 -11.26 -3.36
C VAL A 202 -15.44 -10.36 -3.31
N SER A 203 -16.12 -10.26 -2.16
CA SER A 203 -17.28 -9.38 -1.98
C SER A 203 -16.93 -7.92 -2.24
N SER A 204 -15.82 -7.45 -1.66
CA SER A 204 -15.35 -6.07 -1.88
C SER A 204 -14.94 -5.82 -3.32
N LEU A 205 -14.33 -6.81 -4.01
CA LEU A 205 -13.98 -6.70 -5.43
C LEU A 205 -15.24 -6.62 -6.32
N LEU A 206 -16.26 -7.41 -6.03
CA LEU A 206 -17.55 -7.41 -6.75
C LEU A 206 -18.33 -6.11 -6.58
N SER A 207 -18.21 -5.45 -5.42
CA SER A 207 -18.81 -4.13 -5.20
C SER A 207 -18.22 -3.05 -6.11
N GLY A 208 -17.16 -3.38 -6.85
CA GLY A 208 -16.53 -2.52 -7.85
C GLY A 208 -15.69 -1.39 -7.27
N PRO A 209 -15.02 -0.61 -8.13
CA PRO A 209 -14.07 0.42 -7.69
C PRO A 209 -14.71 1.69 -7.11
N GLY A 210 -16.05 1.86 -7.27
CA GLY A 210 -16.77 3.07 -6.90
C GLY A 210 -16.75 4.15 -7.99
N GLU A 211 -17.77 5.00 -7.98
CA GLU A 211 -17.97 6.05 -9.00
C GLU A 211 -16.83 7.08 -9.04
N GLU A 212 -16.19 7.34 -7.89
CA GLU A 212 -15.06 8.26 -7.78
C GLU A 212 -13.84 7.83 -8.60
N ARG A 213 -13.71 6.52 -8.89
CA ARG A 213 -12.61 5.93 -9.67
C ARG A 213 -12.94 5.72 -11.14
N LYS A 214 -14.10 6.16 -11.58
CA LYS A 214 -14.52 6.06 -12.98
C LYS A 214 -13.54 6.76 -13.92
N GLY A 215 -13.09 6.04 -14.96
CA GLY A 215 -12.06 6.49 -15.89
C GLY A 215 -10.62 6.42 -15.35
N VAL A 216 -10.43 5.98 -14.10
CA VAL A 216 -9.13 5.63 -13.53
C VAL A 216 -8.88 4.14 -13.63
N ILE A 217 -9.88 3.35 -13.24
CA ILE A 217 -9.86 1.89 -13.23
C ILE A 217 -11.24 1.32 -13.58
N ARG A 218 -11.27 0.05 -13.98
CA ARG A 218 -12.50 -0.69 -14.24
C ARG A 218 -12.41 -2.12 -13.69
N SER A 219 -13.55 -2.77 -13.50
CA SER A 219 -13.63 -4.19 -13.22
C SER A 219 -13.83 -4.98 -14.51
N ALA A 220 -13.21 -6.14 -14.64
CA ALA A 220 -13.48 -7.14 -15.66
C ALA A 220 -14.48 -8.22 -15.15
N LEU A 221 -14.93 -8.12 -13.90
CA LEU A 221 -15.98 -9.00 -13.37
C LEU A 221 -17.34 -8.60 -13.92
N PRO A 222 -18.29 -9.55 -14.05
CA PRO A 222 -19.63 -9.27 -14.53
C PRO A 222 -20.29 -8.17 -13.70
N SER A 223 -20.96 -7.21 -14.36
CA SER A 223 -21.76 -6.20 -13.68
C SER A 223 -23.05 -6.81 -13.15
N GLY A 224 -23.43 -6.49 -11.90
CA GLY A 224 -24.64 -7.00 -11.27
C GLY A 224 -24.47 -8.41 -10.67
N ALA A 225 -23.23 -8.86 -10.51
CA ALA A 225 -22.93 -9.97 -9.62
C ALA A 225 -23.33 -9.52 -8.20
N ASP A 226 -24.53 -9.94 -7.77
CA ASP A 226 -24.98 -9.77 -6.40
C ASP A 226 -23.97 -10.45 -5.44
N GLU A 227 -24.03 -10.06 -4.15
CA GLU A 227 -23.08 -10.51 -3.13
C GLU A 227 -22.69 -11.99 -3.29
N PRO A 228 -21.39 -12.31 -3.30
CA PRO A 228 -20.96 -13.68 -3.48
C PRO A 228 -21.51 -14.52 -2.33
N ARG A 229 -22.01 -15.65 -2.65
CA ARG A 229 -22.13 -16.73 -1.69
C ARG A 229 -20.74 -16.97 -1.11
N SER A 230 -20.66 -17.24 0.20
CA SER A 230 -19.39 -17.47 0.90
C SER A 230 -18.36 -18.20 0.01
N VAL A 231 -17.18 -17.62 -0.16
CA VAL A 231 -16.04 -18.27 -0.83
C VAL A 231 -15.50 -19.35 0.10
N ALA A 232 -15.73 -20.61 -0.25
CA ALA A 232 -15.21 -21.73 0.52
C ALA A 232 -13.78 -22.04 0.04
N VAL A 233 -12.83 -22.07 0.97
CA VAL A 233 -11.46 -22.54 0.69
C VAL A 233 -11.33 -23.96 1.24
N ARG A 234 -11.00 -24.92 0.37
CA ARG A 234 -10.77 -26.33 0.71
C ARG A 234 -9.57 -26.87 -0.06
N ASP A 235 -8.66 -27.49 0.65
CA ASP A 235 -7.46 -28.09 0.07
C ASP A 235 -6.70 -27.11 -0.89
N GLY A 236 -6.57 -25.85 -0.48
CA GLY A 236 -5.92 -24.80 -1.27
C GLY A 236 -6.75 -24.27 -2.45
N ILE A 237 -8.01 -24.70 -2.63
CA ILE A 237 -8.87 -24.26 -3.73
C ILE A 237 -9.95 -23.31 -3.19
N ALA A 238 -9.96 -22.07 -3.67
CA ALA A 238 -11.05 -21.12 -3.46
C ALA A 238 -12.17 -21.38 -4.47
N GLU A 239 -13.37 -21.71 -4.00
CA GLU A 239 -14.55 -21.90 -4.83
C GLU A 239 -15.30 -20.56 -4.92
N VAL A 240 -15.21 -19.90 -6.06
CA VAL A 240 -15.84 -18.60 -6.34
C VAL A 240 -17.04 -18.80 -7.24
N ASP A 241 -18.25 -18.62 -6.71
CA ASP A 241 -19.49 -18.67 -7.48
C ASP A 241 -20.03 -17.25 -7.68
N LEU A 242 -20.08 -16.81 -8.93
CA LEU A 242 -20.55 -15.47 -9.33
C LEU A 242 -21.93 -15.59 -9.96
N ALA A 243 -22.75 -14.55 -9.80
CA ALA A 243 -23.94 -14.38 -10.63
C ALA A 243 -23.60 -13.57 -11.90
N GLY A 244 -24.27 -13.85 -13.00
CA GLY A 244 -24.13 -13.03 -14.20
C GLY A 244 -24.05 -13.82 -15.49
N ASP A 245 -23.74 -13.14 -16.58
CA ASP A 245 -23.68 -13.70 -17.93
C ASP A 245 -22.32 -13.38 -18.58
N LEU A 246 -21.61 -14.41 -19.01
CA LEU A 246 -20.32 -14.29 -19.70
C LEU A 246 -20.41 -14.41 -21.23
N ARG A 247 -21.63 -14.57 -21.80
CA ARG A 247 -21.80 -14.83 -23.25
C ARG A 247 -21.22 -13.74 -24.14
N ASP A 248 -21.18 -12.52 -23.64
CA ASP A 248 -20.64 -11.36 -24.36
C ASP A 248 -19.17 -11.06 -24.01
N HIS A 249 -18.54 -11.86 -23.13
CA HIS A 249 -17.14 -11.66 -22.73
C HIS A 249 -16.19 -12.35 -23.73
N GLY A 250 -15.32 -11.56 -24.35
CA GLY A 250 -14.25 -12.07 -25.19
C GLY A 250 -13.15 -12.77 -24.39
N SER A 251 -12.29 -13.51 -25.06
CA SER A 251 -11.16 -14.23 -24.45
C SER A 251 -10.26 -13.33 -23.60
N GLU A 252 -10.01 -12.10 -24.04
CA GLU A 252 -9.18 -11.12 -23.30
C GLU A 252 -9.85 -10.67 -22.00
N GLU A 253 -11.15 -10.39 -22.01
CA GLU A 253 -11.90 -9.99 -20.82
C GLU A 253 -11.97 -11.13 -19.78
N LEU A 254 -12.11 -12.37 -20.24
CA LEU A 254 -12.04 -13.56 -19.36
C LEU A 254 -10.65 -13.74 -18.74
N GLN A 255 -9.57 -13.43 -19.46
CA GLN A 255 -8.21 -13.45 -18.91
C GLN A 255 -8.00 -12.35 -17.88
N LEU A 256 -8.51 -11.14 -18.13
CA LEU A 256 -8.48 -10.03 -17.16
C LEU A 256 -9.27 -10.36 -15.89
N MET A 257 -10.45 -10.98 -16.04
CA MET A 257 -11.25 -11.45 -14.89
C MET A 257 -10.48 -12.47 -14.06
N ALA A 258 -9.85 -13.46 -14.70
CA ALA A 258 -9.01 -14.43 -14.02
C ALA A 258 -7.83 -13.76 -13.29
N ALA A 259 -7.17 -12.80 -13.94
CA ALA A 259 -6.07 -12.06 -13.34
C ALA A 259 -6.51 -11.23 -12.14
N GLN A 260 -7.67 -10.53 -12.21
CA GLN A 260 -8.22 -9.80 -11.08
C GLN A 260 -8.46 -10.70 -9.85
N LEU A 261 -9.08 -11.86 -10.06
CA LEU A 261 -9.35 -12.82 -9.00
C LEU A 261 -8.06 -13.42 -8.45
N ALA A 262 -7.13 -13.82 -9.32
CA ALA A 262 -5.85 -14.40 -8.94
C ALA A 262 -5.02 -13.43 -8.07
N TRP A 263 -4.81 -12.21 -8.55
CA TRP A 263 -4.06 -11.19 -7.83
C TRP A 263 -4.72 -10.77 -6.51
N THR A 264 -6.05 -10.78 -6.45
CA THR A 264 -6.78 -10.45 -5.22
C THR A 264 -6.70 -11.59 -4.21
N LEU A 265 -6.88 -12.85 -4.64
CA LEU A 265 -6.92 -14.00 -3.74
C LEU A 265 -5.54 -14.57 -3.38
N ARG A 266 -4.47 -14.28 -4.13
CA ARG A 266 -3.10 -14.71 -3.77
C ARG A 266 -2.60 -14.14 -2.44
N GLN A 267 -3.27 -13.13 -1.91
CA GLN A 267 -2.99 -12.52 -0.61
C GLN A 267 -3.51 -13.38 0.56
N ASP A 268 -4.35 -14.36 0.29
CA ASP A 268 -4.76 -15.37 1.26
C ASP A 268 -3.85 -16.59 1.13
N ALA A 269 -2.95 -16.78 2.09
CA ALA A 269 -1.98 -17.87 2.10
C ALA A 269 -2.63 -19.28 2.12
N SER A 270 -3.95 -19.38 2.36
CA SER A 270 -4.68 -20.64 2.26
C SER A 270 -5.16 -20.97 0.85
N VAL A 271 -4.95 -20.07 -0.13
CA VAL A 271 -5.44 -20.20 -1.51
C VAL A 271 -4.29 -20.40 -2.48
N ASP A 272 -4.21 -21.56 -3.11
CA ASP A 272 -3.27 -21.87 -4.19
C ASP A 272 -3.93 -21.78 -5.56
N ARG A 273 -5.21 -22.11 -5.65
CA ARG A 273 -5.98 -22.20 -6.89
C ARG A 273 -7.38 -21.63 -6.72
N ILE A 274 -7.97 -21.26 -7.84
CA ILE A 274 -9.31 -20.71 -7.92
C ILE A 274 -10.14 -21.59 -8.87
N ARG A 275 -11.32 -22.01 -8.42
CA ARG A 275 -12.36 -22.60 -9.26
C ARG A 275 -13.49 -21.60 -9.39
N LEU A 276 -13.80 -21.23 -10.63
CA LEU A 276 -14.84 -20.26 -10.93
C LEU A 276 -16.08 -20.96 -11.45
N THR A 277 -17.23 -20.63 -10.88
CA THR A 277 -18.54 -20.99 -11.39
C THR A 277 -19.38 -19.72 -11.61
N ILE A 278 -20.34 -19.77 -12.54
CA ILE A 278 -21.35 -18.73 -12.71
C ILE A 278 -22.70 -19.39 -12.64
N ASP A 279 -23.54 -18.96 -11.68
CA ASP A 279 -24.83 -19.56 -11.35
C ASP A 279 -24.71 -21.10 -11.14
N GLY A 280 -23.60 -21.54 -10.54
CA GLY A 280 -23.26 -22.94 -10.28
C GLY A 280 -22.68 -23.72 -11.46
N GLU A 281 -22.61 -23.14 -12.67
CA GLU A 281 -22.02 -23.80 -13.83
C GLU A 281 -20.51 -23.47 -13.95
N PRO A 282 -19.63 -24.48 -14.15
CA PRO A 282 -18.20 -24.27 -14.27
C PRO A 282 -17.82 -23.36 -15.43
N VAL A 283 -16.93 -22.41 -15.18
CA VAL A 283 -16.36 -21.54 -16.22
C VAL A 283 -15.01 -22.08 -16.64
N VAL A 284 -14.90 -22.46 -17.91
CA VAL A 284 -13.62 -22.85 -18.51
C VAL A 284 -12.97 -21.62 -19.12
N LEU A 285 -11.89 -21.15 -18.47
CA LEU A 285 -11.15 -19.99 -18.94
C LEU A 285 -10.16 -20.36 -20.05
N PRO A 286 -9.99 -19.56 -21.09
CA PRO A 286 -9.03 -19.82 -22.17
C PRO A 286 -7.60 -19.94 -21.61
N GLY A 287 -6.97 -21.11 -21.86
CA GLY A 287 -5.61 -21.40 -21.37
C GLY A 287 -5.54 -21.96 -19.96
N TYR A 288 -6.67 -22.06 -19.26
CA TYR A 288 -6.74 -22.55 -17.88
C TYR A 288 -7.65 -23.74 -17.72
N GLY A 289 -7.82 -24.71 -17.40
CA GLY A 289 -8.82 -25.79 -17.28
C GLY A 289 -10.04 -25.35 -16.43
N ASP A 290 -10.47 -26.25 -15.56
CA ASP A 290 -11.57 -26.04 -14.61
C ASP A 290 -11.17 -25.26 -13.34
N SER A 291 -9.87 -24.98 -13.17
CA SER A 291 -9.30 -24.17 -12.10
C SER A 291 -7.95 -23.59 -12.53
N PHE A 292 -7.60 -22.43 -12.02
CA PHE A 292 -6.35 -21.74 -12.33
C PHE A 292 -5.58 -21.38 -11.04
N ASN A 293 -4.27 -21.25 -11.15
CA ASN A 293 -3.38 -20.92 -10.05
C ASN A 293 -3.49 -19.43 -9.70
N VAL A 294 -3.30 -19.06 -8.44
CA VAL A 294 -3.24 -17.64 -8.00
C VAL A 294 -2.07 -16.88 -8.61
N ASP A 295 -1.04 -17.56 -9.13
CA ASP A 295 0.04 -16.94 -9.89
C ASP A 295 -0.32 -16.68 -11.36
N SER A 296 -1.51 -17.11 -11.80
CA SER A 296 -2.03 -16.79 -13.12
C SER A 296 -2.25 -15.28 -13.24
N GLY A 297 -2.06 -14.74 -14.45
CA GLY A 297 -2.21 -13.31 -14.66
C GLY A 297 -0.94 -12.50 -14.40
N GLY A 298 0.25 -13.12 -14.30
CA GLY A 298 1.53 -12.43 -14.21
C GLY A 298 1.81 -11.44 -15.37
N GLY A 299 1.15 -11.64 -16.52
CA GLY A 299 1.18 -10.68 -17.64
C GLY A 299 0.56 -9.31 -17.33
N TYR A 300 -0.19 -9.19 -16.23
CA TYR A 300 -0.88 -7.97 -15.79
C TYR A 300 -0.29 -7.39 -14.49
N ASP A 301 0.94 -7.74 -14.15
CA ASP A 301 1.63 -7.30 -12.92
C ASP A 301 1.62 -5.77 -12.81
N PRO A 302 1.15 -5.20 -11.68
CA PRO A 302 1.19 -3.75 -11.41
C PRO A 302 2.60 -3.13 -11.50
N ASN A 303 3.64 -3.94 -11.28
CA ASN A 303 5.02 -3.51 -11.37
C ASN A 303 5.63 -3.66 -12.78
N GLY A 304 4.89 -4.30 -13.70
CA GLY A 304 5.36 -4.68 -15.03
C GLY A 304 5.98 -6.07 -15.08
N THR A 305 5.75 -6.78 -16.20
CA THR A 305 6.20 -8.18 -16.40
C THR A 305 7.72 -8.37 -16.42
N SER A 306 8.47 -7.29 -16.61
CA SER A 306 9.93 -7.26 -16.65
C SER A 306 10.53 -6.50 -15.45
N ALA A 307 9.74 -6.25 -14.40
CA ALA A 307 10.20 -5.52 -13.24
C ALA A 307 11.42 -6.19 -12.60
N ARG A 308 12.51 -5.43 -12.51
CA ARG A 308 13.78 -5.81 -11.87
C ARG A 308 14.10 -4.81 -10.78
N VAL A 309 15.07 -5.12 -9.97
CA VAL A 309 15.53 -4.26 -8.86
C VAL A 309 16.98 -3.78 -9.08
N ASP A 310 17.38 -3.66 -10.35
CA ASP A 310 18.70 -3.13 -10.68
C ASP A 310 18.78 -1.65 -10.30
N LEU A 311 19.90 -1.26 -9.72
CA LEU A 311 20.23 0.13 -9.40
C LEU A 311 20.94 0.79 -10.57
N PHE A 312 20.66 2.07 -10.78
CA PHE A 312 21.32 2.94 -11.75
C PHE A 312 21.87 4.18 -11.06
N ALA A 313 22.97 4.72 -11.57
CA ALA A 313 23.58 5.93 -11.05
C ALA A 313 24.35 6.67 -12.15
N LEU A 314 24.68 7.93 -11.91
CA LEU A 314 25.58 8.71 -12.76
C LEU A 314 27.02 8.65 -12.22
N ARG A 315 27.95 8.32 -13.08
CA ARG A 315 29.41 8.40 -12.83
C ARG A 315 30.02 9.47 -13.73
N GLY A 316 30.23 10.66 -13.17
CA GLY A 316 30.71 11.79 -13.94
C GLY A 316 29.86 12.15 -15.17
N GLY A 317 28.54 11.91 -15.10
CA GLY A 317 27.58 12.13 -16.18
C GLY A 317 27.37 10.94 -17.13
N ALA A 318 28.10 9.83 -16.96
CA ALA A 318 27.86 8.57 -17.64
C ALA A 318 26.94 7.68 -16.80
N LEU A 319 26.04 6.95 -17.43
CA LEU A 319 25.12 6.05 -16.72
C LEU A 319 25.80 4.71 -16.42
N VAL A 320 25.68 4.26 -15.18
CA VAL A 320 26.19 2.98 -14.71
C VAL A 320 25.05 2.20 -14.00
N THR A 321 25.20 0.88 -13.94
CA THR A 321 24.22 -0.01 -13.29
C THR A 321 24.90 -1.02 -12.38
N SER A 322 24.16 -1.50 -11.37
CA SER A 322 24.54 -2.59 -10.46
C SER A 322 23.30 -3.39 -10.08
N SER A 323 23.45 -4.68 -9.78
CA SER A 323 22.35 -5.49 -9.24
C SER A 323 21.89 -5.03 -7.83
N GLY A 324 22.70 -4.19 -7.17
CA GLY A 324 22.44 -3.76 -5.78
C GLY A 324 22.80 -4.81 -4.74
N GLU A 325 23.33 -5.97 -5.13
CA GLU A 325 23.86 -6.95 -4.19
C GLU A 325 25.20 -6.49 -3.62
N ASN A 326 25.49 -6.88 -2.38
CA ASN A 326 26.68 -6.42 -1.68
C ASN A 326 27.95 -6.92 -2.36
N GLY A 327 28.77 -5.99 -2.86
CA GLY A 327 30.01 -6.26 -3.57
C GLY A 327 29.91 -6.33 -5.10
N ASP A 328 28.72 -6.20 -5.67
CA ASP A 328 28.55 -6.15 -7.12
C ASP A 328 29.14 -4.86 -7.71
N PRO A 329 29.86 -4.98 -8.83
CA PRO A 329 30.48 -3.82 -9.43
C PRO A 329 29.44 -2.92 -10.12
N TRP A 330 29.66 -1.62 -10.04
CA TRP A 330 28.98 -0.65 -10.89
C TRP A 330 29.61 -0.64 -12.27
N VAL A 331 28.88 -1.07 -13.27
CA VAL A 331 29.36 -1.19 -14.66
C VAL A 331 28.67 -0.18 -15.56
N PRO A 332 29.37 0.37 -16.59
CA PRO A 332 28.73 1.22 -17.57
C PRO A 332 27.57 0.49 -18.27
N VAL A 333 26.46 1.18 -18.50
CA VAL A 333 25.41 0.67 -19.40
C VAL A 333 25.94 0.66 -20.85
N LEU A 334 25.17 0.07 -21.76
CA LEU A 334 25.54 0.05 -23.18
C LEU A 334 25.07 1.33 -23.91
N GLY A 335 25.53 1.50 -25.16
CA GLY A 335 25.14 2.63 -26.00
C GLY A 335 25.78 3.97 -25.60
N GLU A 336 25.20 5.06 -26.08
CA GLU A 336 25.72 6.41 -25.88
C GLU A 336 25.67 6.88 -24.40
N TRP A 337 24.82 6.28 -23.57
CA TRP A 337 24.78 6.54 -22.12
C TRP A 337 26.05 6.15 -21.37
N ALA A 338 26.89 5.29 -21.95
CA ALA A 338 28.21 4.96 -21.38
C ALA A 338 29.20 6.12 -21.41
N GLU A 339 28.91 7.18 -22.19
CA GLU A 339 29.69 8.38 -22.25
C GLU A 339 29.22 9.44 -21.27
N SER A 340 30.07 10.40 -20.95
CA SER A 340 29.74 11.49 -20.03
C SER A 340 28.86 12.55 -20.70
N HIS A 341 27.73 12.84 -20.07
CA HIS A 341 26.80 13.89 -20.47
C HIS A 341 26.61 14.90 -19.34
N GLY A 342 26.31 16.15 -19.70
CA GLY A 342 26.00 17.19 -18.72
C GLY A 342 24.56 17.01 -18.14
N VAL A 343 24.35 15.96 -17.38
CA VAL A 343 23.02 15.57 -16.84
C VAL A 343 23.03 15.38 -15.34
N THR A 344 21.85 15.39 -14.78
CA THR A 344 21.52 15.09 -13.37
C THR A 344 20.14 14.46 -13.31
N ASP A 345 19.71 13.95 -12.16
CA ASP A 345 18.35 13.42 -11.91
C ASP A 345 17.90 12.41 -12.99
N VAL A 346 18.52 11.25 -13.00
CA VAL A 346 18.21 10.16 -13.95
C VAL A 346 16.99 9.35 -13.49
N ALA A 347 16.21 8.89 -14.46
CA ALA A 347 15.18 7.86 -14.29
C ALA A 347 15.29 6.82 -15.41
N VAL A 348 15.09 5.56 -15.09
CA VAL A 348 15.11 4.43 -16.03
C VAL A 348 13.72 3.82 -16.07
N ASP A 349 13.23 3.41 -17.23
CA ASP A 349 11.91 2.79 -17.37
C ASP A 349 11.84 1.43 -16.64
N ALA A 350 10.65 0.93 -16.37
CA ALA A 350 10.45 -0.32 -15.63
C ALA A 350 11.01 -1.56 -16.34
N ALA A 351 11.22 -1.50 -17.65
CA ALA A 351 11.85 -2.56 -18.44
C ALA A 351 13.40 -2.50 -18.40
N GLY A 352 14.00 -1.42 -17.87
CA GLY A 352 15.45 -1.22 -17.92
C GLY A 352 15.96 -1.01 -19.34
N SER A 353 15.13 -0.50 -20.23
CA SER A 353 15.42 -0.36 -21.67
C SER A 353 15.71 1.06 -22.11
N THR A 354 15.18 2.05 -21.40
CA THR A 354 15.27 3.46 -21.74
C THR A 354 15.56 4.30 -20.49
N ALA A 355 16.48 5.24 -20.59
CA ALA A 355 16.73 6.21 -19.53
C ALA A 355 16.37 7.62 -19.99
N ALA A 356 15.99 8.45 -19.03
CA ALA A 356 15.83 9.90 -19.19
C ALA A 356 16.60 10.61 -18.07
N ALA A 357 17.29 11.68 -18.40
CA ALA A 357 17.99 12.50 -17.42
C ALA A 357 17.79 13.99 -17.72
N ILE A 358 17.72 14.78 -16.66
CA ILE A 358 17.61 16.22 -16.73
C ILE A 358 18.99 16.81 -17.05
N THR A 359 19.08 17.78 -17.97
CA THR A 359 20.32 18.53 -18.20
C THR A 359 20.76 19.28 -16.93
N SER A 360 22.07 19.45 -16.74
CA SER A 360 22.61 20.06 -15.51
C SER A 360 22.10 21.48 -15.24
N ASP A 361 21.69 22.22 -16.28
CA ASP A 361 21.03 23.53 -16.18
C ASP A 361 19.52 23.44 -15.87
N ARG A 362 18.98 22.20 -15.79
CA ARG A 362 17.58 21.88 -15.54
C ARG A 362 16.57 22.40 -16.56
N THR A 363 17.01 22.68 -17.78
CA THR A 363 16.15 23.24 -18.84
C THR A 363 15.68 22.23 -19.88
N GLY A 364 16.40 21.10 -20.01
CA GLY A 364 16.11 20.06 -21.00
C GLY A 364 16.14 18.65 -20.43
N VAL A 365 15.74 17.71 -21.25
CA VAL A 365 15.74 16.27 -20.93
C VAL A 365 16.41 15.50 -22.06
N ILE A 366 17.41 14.70 -21.72
CA ILE A 366 18.03 13.73 -22.63
C ILE A 366 17.34 12.39 -22.41
N VAL A 367 16.98 11.71 -23.49
CA VAL A 367 16.32 10.40 -23.48
C VAL A 367 17.03 9.47 -24.44
N GLY A 368 17.22 8.21 -24.07
CA GLY A 368 17.81 7.24 -24.98
C GLY A 368 17.76 5.80 -24.49
N GLY A 369 17.90 4.87 -25.43
CA GLY A 369 17.94 3.44 -25.16
C GLY A 369 19.22 3.00 -24.45
N LEU A 370 19.14 1.94 -23.66
CA LEU A 370 20.25 1.34 -22.92
C LEU A 370 20.91 0.16 -23.65
N ALA A 371 20.45 -0.17 -24.87
CA ALA A 371 21.04 -1.20 -25.71
C ALA A 371 22.33 -0.68 -26.40
N SER A 372 23.16 -1.58 -26.94
CA SER A 372 24.44 -1.26 -27.59
C SER A 372 24.33 -0.31 -28.81
N ASP A 373 23.18 -0.29 -29.46
CA ASP A 373 22.81 0.59 -30.55
C ASP A 373 21.94 1.77 -30.11
N GLY A 374 21.73 1.91 -28.79
CA GLY A 374 20.92 2.96 -28.17
C GLY A 374 21.55 4.33 -28.41
N ARG A 375 20.75 5.23 -28.99
CA ARG A 375 21.14 6.61 -29.26
C ARG A 375 20.45 7.55 -28.30
N LEU A 376 21.11 8.66 -28.02
CA LEU A 376 20.52 9.73 -27.23
C LEU A 376 19.76 10.72 -28.13
N GLY A 377 18.66 11.19 -27.61
CA GLY A 377 17.88 12.28 -28.20
C GLY A 377 17.49 13.28 -27.12
N THR A 378 17.00 14.42 -27.55
CA THR A 378 16.42 15.41 -26.64
C THR A 378 14.92 15.27 -26.69
N ALA A 379 14.28 15.11 -25.53
CA ALA A 379 12.81 15.13 -25.46
C ALA A 379 12.27 16.50 -25.92
N PRO A 380 11.07 16.57 -26.51
CA PRO A 380 10.49 17.80 -27.02
C PRO A 380 9.98 18.72 -25.89
N VAL A 381 10.83 18.95 -24.89
CA VAL A 381 10.51 19.74 -23.69
C VAL A 381 11.61 20.76 -23.42
N THR A 382 11.21 21.99 -23.20
CA THR A 382 12.05 23.03 -22.64
C THR A 382 11.40 23.54 -21.36
N GLY A 383 12.13 23.44 -20.26
CA GLY A 383 11.69 23.87 -18.92
C GLY A 383 12.50 25.05 -18.40
N THR A 384 12.09 25.52 -17.22
CA THR A 384 12.80 26.54 -16.44
C THR A 384 13.59 25.90 -15.31
N ARG A 385 12.96 24.93 -14.63
CA ARG A 385 13.56 24.15 -13.54
C ARG A 385 12.85 22.79 -13.44
N LEU A 386 13.24 21.88 -14.30
CA LEU A 386 12.72 20.52 -14.32
C LEU A 386 13.11 19.74 -13.05
N LEU A 387 12.18 18.98 -12.50
CA LEU A 387 12.39 18.03 -11.40
C LEU A 387 12.79 16.67 -11.96
N ARG A 388 13.29 15.75 -11.09
CA ARG A 388 13.60 14.36 -11.45
C ARG A 388 12.44 13.75 -12.24
N PRO A 389 12.70 13.13 -13.41
CA PRO A 389 11.63 12.52 -14.21
C PRO A 389 11.12 11.22 -13.59
N SER A 390 9.96 10.76 -14.06
CA SER A 390 9.37 9.47 -13.67
C SER A 390 8.76 8.80 -14.89
N TRP A 391 8.88 7.47 -14.99
CA TRP A 391 8.27 6.69 -16.05
C TRP A 391 7.02 5.96 -15.56
N ASP A 392 6.06 5.71 -16.44
CA ASP A 392 5.02 4.72 -16.21
C ASP A 392 5.12 3.54 -17.19
N LEU A 393 4.37 2.47 -16.95
CA LEU A 393 4.41 1.23 -17.75
C LEU A 393 3.92 1.40 -19.19
N THR A 394 3.23 2.49 -19.50
CA THR A 394 2.81 2.80 -20.87
C THR A 394 3.89 3.50 -21.68
N GLY A 395 5.07 3.75 -21.07
CA GLY A 395 6.19 4.42 -21.70
C GLY A 395 6.10 5.95 -21.70
N ARG A 396 5.19 6.53 -20.92
CA ARG A 396 5.11 7.99 -20.76
C ARG A 396 6.18 8.46 -19.78
N LEU A 397 6.95 9.45 -20.23
CA LEU A 397 7.93 10.16 -19.40
C LEU A 397 7.25 11.36 -18.74
N TRP A 398 7.01 11.28 -17.44
CA TRP A 398 6.40 12.35 -16.65
C TRP A 398 7.43 13.36 -16.19
N LEU A 399 7.06 14.64 -16.29
CA LEU A 399 7.91 15.79 -15.98
C LEU A 399 7.12 16.84 -15.21
N VAL A 400 7.78 17.48 -14.28
CA VAL A 400 7.29 18.70 -13.62
C VAL A 400 8.31 19.80 -13.83
N ASP A 401 7.88 20.89 -14.47
CA ASP A 401 8.65 22.11 -14.58
C ASP A 401 8.16 23.13 -13.56
N LYS A 402 9.08 23.72 -12.84
CA LYS A 402 8.79 24.71 -11.80
C LYS A 402 9.27 26.07 -12.25
N ASP A 403 8.35 26.98 -12.50
CA ASP A 403 8.65 28.37 -12.81
C ASP A 403 8.14 29.36 -11.74
N SER A 404 8.17 30.65 -12.03
CA SER A 404 7.69 31.69 -11.12
C SER A 404 6.18 31.66 -10.87
N THR A 405 5.42 30.92 -11.68
CA THR A 405 3.96 30.77 -11.56
C THR A 405 3.56 29.45 -10.88
N GLY A 406 4.54 28.63 -10.47
CA GLY A 406 4.37 27.33 -9.84
C GLY A 406 4.63 26.15 -10.79
N ALA A 407 4.18 24.97 -10.39
CA ALA A 407 4.44 23.73 -11.11
C ALA A 407 3.58 23.60 -12.38
N ARG A 408 4.22 23.15 -13.47
CA ARG A 408 3.56 22.67 -14.70
C ARG A 408 3.82 21.19 -14.84
N VAL A 409 2.76 20.40 -14.81
CA VAL A 409 2.81 18.94 -14.98
C VAL A 409 2.60 18.60 -16.45
N MET A 410 3.42 17.70 -16.96
CA MET A 410 3.35 17.22 -18.35
C MET A 410 3.88 15.80 -18.46
N TYR A 411 3.56 15.12 -19.53
CA TYR A 411 4.25 13.91 -19.96
C TYR A 411 4.65 13.99 -21.43
N VAL A 412 5.66 13.20 -21.79
CA VAL A 412 6.13 12.98 -23.16
C VAL A 412 5.77 11.55 -23.53
N ASP A 413 5.16 11.38 -24.70
CA ASP A 413 4.82 10.12 -25.31
C ASP A 413 5.32 10.15 -26.77
N GLY A 414 6.41 9.44 -27.03
CA GLY A 414 7.18 9.60 -28.26
C GLY A 414 7.65 11.05 -28.46
N ASP A 415 7.28 11.66 -29.58
CA ASP A 415 7.61 13.06 -29.90
C ASP A 415 6.54 14.07 -29.41
N ARG A 416 5.54 13.61 -28.68
CA ARG A 416 4.41 14.43 -28.25
C ARG A 416 4.52 14.83 -26.79
N GLN A 417 4.56 16.13 -26.53
CA GLN A 417 4.41 16.68 -25.18
C GLN A 417 2.92 16.96 -24.90
N VAL A 418 2.44 16.48 -23.75
CA VAL A 418 1.05 16.70 -23.29
C VAL A 418 1.07 17.33 -21.90
N ARG A 419 0.38 18.46 -21.74
CA ARG A 419 0.20 19.10 -20.43
C ARG A 419 -0.99 18.48 -19.69
N VAL A 420 -0.82 18.27 -18.38
CA VAL A 420 -1.87 17.73 -17.50
C VAL A 420 -2.14 18.74 -16.41
N ALA A 421 -3.38 19.22 -16.35
CA ALA A 421 -3.84 20.06 -15.25
C ALA A 421 -4.27 19.16 -14.08
N ILE A 422 -3.59 19.28 -12.94
CA ILE A 422 -3.91 18.55 -11.69
C ILE A 422 -4.33 19.58 -10.65
N PRO A 423 -5.64 19.69 -10.33
CA PRO A 423 -6.12 20.64 -9.32
C PRO A 423 -5.46 20.38 -7.95
N GLY A 424 -4.87 21.43 -7.35
CA GLY A 424 -4.11 21.32 -6.09
C GLY A 424 -2.65 20.88 -6.24
N VAL A 425 -2.15 20.74 -7.50
CA VAL A 425 -0.74 20.49 -7.82
C VAL A 425 -0.23 21.50 -8.85
N THR A 426 -0.96 21.66 -9.96
CA THR A 426 -0.59 22.63 -11.01
C THR A 426 -0.70 24.05 -10.45
N GLY A 427 0.38 24.83 -10.59
CA GLY A 427 0.50 26.18 -10.02
C GLY A 427 0.99 26.23 -8.58
N GLU A 428 1.14 25.09 -7.91
CA GLU A 428 1.70 25.00 -6.56
C GLU A 428 3.23 24.92 -6.55
N ASN A 429 3.82 25.07 -5.35
CA ASN A 429 5.26 24.95 -5.14
C ASN A 429 5.70 23.47 -5.01
N VAL A 430 5.59 22.68 -6.08
CA VAL A 430 5.99 21.27 -6.06
C VAL A 430 7.51 21.16 -5.88
N THR A 431 7.96 20.35 -4.91
CA THR A 431 9.39 20.10 -4.64
C THR A 431 9.83 18.70 -5.06
N ARG A 432 8.91 17.72 -4.99
CA ARG A 432 9.11 16.31 -5.39
C ARG A 432 7.80 15.79 -6.00
N PHE A 433 7.92 14.81 -6.88
CA PHE A 433 6.77 14.06 -7.36
C PHE A 433 7.13 12.63 -7.70
N LEU A 434 6.14 11.75 -7.71
CA LEU A 434 6.19 10.37 -8.18
C LEU A 434 4.95 10.09 -9.01
N VAL A 435 5.08 9.18 -9.99
CA VAL A 435 3.94 8.61 -10.71
C VAL A 435 3.94 7.11 -10.48
N SER A 436 2.78 6.51 -10.22
CA SER A 436 2.70 5.06 -10.08
C SER A 436 3.01 4.37 -11.41
N ARG A 437 3.63 3.20 -11.35
CA ARG A 437 3.97 2.43 -12.57
C ARG A 437 2.75 2.16 -13.43
N ASP A 438 1.60 1.88 -12.83
CA ASP A 438 0.32 1.71 -13.53
C ASP A 438 -0.21 3.00 -14.19
N GLY A 439 0.42 4.14 -13.96
CA GLY A 439 0.06 5.44 -14.55
C GLY A 439 -1.25 6.03 -14.01
N THR A 440 -1.81 5.52 -12.90
CA THR A 440 -3.09 5.97 -12.36
C THR A 440 -3.00 6.95 -11.21
N ARG A 441 -1.81 7.11 -10.60
CA ARG A 441 -1.60 7.98 -9.43
C ARG A 441 -0.46 8.95 -9.68
N PHE A 442 -0.69 10.20 -9.27
CA PHE A 442 0.32 11.25 -9.20
C PHE A 442 0.46 11.71 -7.76
N VAL A 443 1.64 11.54 -7.18
CA VAL A 443 1.98 12.00 -5.83
C VAL A 443 2.85 13.23 -5.94
N ALA A 444 2.61 14.25 -5.11
CA ALA A 444 3.42 15.45 -5.04
C ALA A 444 3.69 15.88 -3.61
N VAL A 445 4.88 16.43 -3.40
CA VAL A 445 5.22 17.22 -2.22
C VAL A 445 5.06 18.69 -2.56
N ILE A 446 4.15 19.36 -1.87
CA ILE A 446 3.91 20.81 -2.00
C ILE A 446 4.66 21.50 -0.87
N GLY A 447 5.71 22.24 -1.22
CA GLY A 447 6.55 22.95 -0.26
C GLY A 447 5.81 24.13 0.35
N GLY A 448 5.79 24.19 1.68
CA GLY A 448 5.22 25.28 2.47
C GLY A 448 6.29 26.06 3.24
N GLU A 449 5.93 27.20 3.83
CA GLU A 449 6.85 28.01 4.63
C GLU A 449 7.23 27.33 5.95
N SER A 450 6.27 26.69 6.62
CA SER A 450 6.45 26.03 7.92
C SER A 450 6.40 24.52 7.84
N SER A 451 5.63 23.98 6.88
CA SER A 451 5.50 22.53 6.68
C SER A 451 5.14 22.22 5.23
N ASP A 452 5.63 21.10 4.75
CA ASP A 452 5.29 20.55 3.44
C ASP A 452 4.02 19.71 3.53
N ARG A 453 3.34 19.54 2.40
CA ARG A 453 2.14 18.70 2.27
C ARG A 453 2.40 17.62 1.23
N ILE A 454 2.10 16.39 1.57
CA ILE A 454 2.11 15.29 0.62
C ILE A 454 0.68 15.11 0.10
N VAL A 455 0.50 15.13 -1.20
CA VAL A 455 -0.81 15.02 -1.83
C VAL A 455 -0.80 13.94 -2.91
N VAL A 456 -1.95 13.31 -3.14
CA VAL A 456 -2.17 12.34 -4.21
C VAL A 456 -3.35 12.73 -5.08
N SER A 457 -3.21 12.55 -6.39
CA SER A 457 -4.28 12.71 -7.37
C SER A 457 -4.40 11.46 -8.23
N ARG A 458 -5.59 11.17 -8.72
CA ARG A 458 -5.86 10.07 -9.66
C ARG A 458 -5.89 10.61 -11.08
N LEU A 459 -5.22 9.91 -11.98
CA LEU A 459 -5.15 10.24 -13.41
C LEU A 459 -6.22 9.45 -14.15
N ARG A 460 -7.08 10.14 -14.90
CA ARG A 460 -8.12 9.51 -15.74
C ARG A 460 -7.62 9.40 -17.16
N ALA A 461 -7.75 8.21 -17.72
CA ALA A 461 -7.34 7.93 -19.09
C ALA A 461 -8.50 7.36 -19.93
N THR A 462 -8.37 7.48 -21.24
CA THR A 462 -9.20 6.74 -22.19
C THR A 462 -8.73 5.29 -22.30
N SER A 463 -9.53 4.42 -22.96
CA SER A 463 -9.11 3.05 -23.31
C SER A 463 -7.90 2.99 -24.26
N LYS A 464 -7.47 4.12 -24.81
CA LYS A 464 -6.23 4.24 -25.62
C LYS A 464 -5.05 4.75 -24.81
N GLY A 465 -5.22 4.96 -23.50
CA GLY A 465 -4.18 5.44 -22.60
C GLY A 465 -3.97 6.96 -22.57
N GLU A 466 -4.75 7.75 -23.33
CA GLU A 466 -4.62 9.20 -23.29
C GLU A 466 -5.16 9.77 -21.98
N ILE A 467 -4.35 10.52 -21.23
CA ILE A 467 -4.79 11.20 -20.00
C ILE A 467 -5.75 12.33 -20.36
N THR A 468 -6.96 12.26 -19.85
CA THR A 468 -8.01 13.25 -20.10
C THR A 468 -8.11 14.31 -19.02
N THR A 469 -8.06 13.87 -17.76
CA THR A 469 -8.18 14.73 -16.57
C THR A 469 -7.47 14.08 -15.38
N ALA A 470 -7.35 14.87 -14.30
CA ALA A 470 -6.95 14.36 -13.00
C ALA A 470 -7.99 14.74 -11.94
N THR A 471 -8.09 13.97 -10.87
CA THR A 471 -8.90 14.36 -9.70
C THR A 471 -8.23 15.51 -8.96
N SER A 472 -8.98 16.25 -8.15
CA SER A 472 -8.37 17.15 -7.17
C SER A 472 -7.43 16.37 -6.26
N ALA A 473 -6.28 16.98 -5.97
CA ALA A 473 -5.29 16.40 -5.06
C ALA A 473 -5.89 16.28 -3.64
N VAL A 474 -5.68 15.11 -3.04
CA VAL A 474 -6.11 14.80 -1.67
C VAL A 474 -4.88 14.82 -0.78
N LEU A 475 -4.98 15.51 0.35
CA LEU A 475 -3.92 15.54 1.37
C LEU A 475 -3.78 14.15 1.99
N LEU A 476 -2.56 13.63 2.02
CA LEU A 476 -2.23 12.43 2.76
C LEU A 476 -1.88 12.82 4.19
N PRO A 477 -2.63 12.33 5.19
CA PRO A 477 -2.34 12.61 6.59
C PRO A 477 -1.05 11.93 7.01
N HIS A 478 -0.28 12.60 7.85
CA HIS A 478 0.88 12.04 8.53
C HIS A 478 1.03 12.67 9.92
N PRO A 479 1.54 11.97 10.92
CA PRO A 479 1.53 12.41 12.32
C PRO A 479 2.24 13.75 12.57
N ASP A 480 3.28 14.07 11.80
CA ASP A 480 4.09 15.28 11.98
C ASP A 480 3.74 16.40 10.97
N ALA A 481 2.52 16.37 10.42
CA ALA A 481 2.06 17.28 9.35
C ALA A 481 2.33 18.77 9.62
N ALA A 482 2.28 19.18 10.88
CA ALA A 482 2.44 20.59 11.25
C ALA A 482 3.86 21.14 11.09
N THR A 483 4.88 20.28 11.09
CA THR A 483 6.30 20.66 11.09
C THR A 483 7.16 19.92 10.07
N MET A 484 6.56 19.05 9.27
CA MET A 484 7.28 18.21 8.34
C MET A 484 7.90 19.04 7.21
N GLN A 485 9.22 18.87 7.02
CA GLN A 485 9.96 19.36 5.87
C GLN A 485 10.50 18.14 5.10
N VAL A 486 9.89 17.84 3.97
CA VAL A 486 10.20 16.62 3.21
C VAL A 486 11.52 16.78 2.45
N THR A 487 12.53 16.01 2.80
CA THR A 487 13.79 15.94 2.10
C THR A 487 13.62 15.22 0.76
N ASP A 488 12.99 14.03 0.77
CA ASP A 488 12.74 13.23 -0.42
C ASP A 488 11.62 12.22 -0.19
N ILE A 489 11.10 11.62 -1.29
CA ILE A 489 10.08 10.58 -1.29
C ILE A 489 10.45 9.45 -2.26
N ALA A 490 10.11 8.20 -1.93
CA ALA A 490 10.27 7.04 -2.81
C ALA A 490 9.13 6.03 -2.63
N TRP A 491 8.90 5.20 -3.64
CA TRP A 491 7.99 4.07 -3.55
C TRP A 491 8.56 2.98 -2.65
N THR A 492 7.70 2.33 -1.85
CA THR A 492 8.00 1.11 -1.08
C THR A 492 7.06 -0.04 -1.47
N SER A 493 5.90 0.29 -2.03
CA SER A 493 4.96 -0.63 -2.66
C SER A 493 4.13 0.11 -3.70
N PRO A 494 3.30 -0.55 -4.51
CA PRO A 494 2.41 0.14 -5.47
C PRO A 494 1.39 1.10 -4.82
N THR A 495 1.16 0.99 -3.50
CA THR A 495 0.17 1.79 -2.76
C THR A 495 0.75 2.57 -1.59
N THR A 496 2.08 2.54 -1.41
CA THR A 496 2.76 3.13 -0.27
C THR A 496 4.05 3.83 -0.71
N ILE A 497 4.33 4.96 -0.11
CA ILE A 497 5.61 5.66 -0.25
C ILE A 497 6.28 5.82 1.11
N VAL A 498 7.57 6.05 1.11
CA VAL A 498 8.29 6.57 2.27
C VAL A 498 8.58 8.06 2.04
N ALA A 499 8.39 8.86 3.07
CA ALA A 499 8.81 10.27 3.12
C ALA A 499 9.92 10.41 4.15
N VAL A 500 10.95 11.18 3.79
CA VAL A 500 12.12 11.41 4.65
C VAL A 500 12.16 12.85 5.08
N GLN A 501 12.37 13.06 6.38
CA GLN A 501 12.60 14.37 7.00
C GLN A 501 13.93 14.37 7.73
N GLN A 502 14.76 15.39 7.52
CA GLN A 502 16.00 15.58 8.27
C GLN A 502 15.73 16.49 9.49
N ILE A 503 15.98 15.98 10.69
CA ILE A 503 15.82 16.71 11.97
C ILE A 503 17.19 16.76 12.68
N GLY A 504 17.91 17.85 12.54
CA GLY A 504 19.28 17.94 13.06
C GLY A 504 20.21 16.92 12.43
N SER A 505 20.76 16.00 13.22
CA SER A 505 21.62 14.89 12.79
C SER A 505 20.85 13.58 12.55
N THR A 506 19.53 13.57 12.71
CA THR A 506 18.71 12.37 12.60
C THR A 506 17.77 12.51 11.40
N ALA A 507 17.71 11.50 10.57
CA ALA A 507 16.69 11.36 9.54
C ALA A 507 15.53 10.52 10.07
N LEU A 508 14.32 11.00 9.87
CA LEU A 508 13.07 10.32 10.17
C LEU A 508 12.48 9.83 8.85
N PHE A 509 12.25 8.53 8.76
CA PHE A 509 11.56 7.87 7.65
C PHE A 509 10.15 7.53 8.10
N GLN A 510 9.17 7.89 7.30
CA GLN A 510 7.77 7.67 7.59
C GLN A 510 7.10 7.05 6.38
N THR A 511 6.50 5.88 6.58
CA THR A 511 5.66 5.24 5.58
C THR A 511 4.33 5.99 5.47
N VAL A 512 3.94 6.35 4.25
CA VAL A 512 2.70 7.09 3.94
C VAL A 512 1.88 6.27 2.97
N SER A 513 0.69 5.91 3.40
CA SER A 513 -0.27 5.20 2.57
C SER A 513 -1.01 6.14 1.62
N LEU A 514 -1.16 5.74 0.35
CA LEU A 514 -1.82 6.59 -0.66
C LEU A 514 -3.34 6.68 -0.53
N ASP A 515 -3.97 5.88 0.31
CA ASP A 515 -5.38 6.01 0.70
C ASP A 515 -5.56 6.90 1.96
N GLY A 516 -4.45 7.35 2.55
CA GLY A 516 -4.46 8.15 3.77
C GLY A 516 -4.75 7.36 5.05
N ALA A 517 -4.71 6.03 4.98
CA ALA A 517 -4.83 5.19 6.18
C ALA A 517 -3.61 5.36 7.09
N PRO A 518 -3.79 5.21 8.41
CA PRO A 518 -2.68 5.25 9.35
C PRO A 518 -1.63 4.19 9.03
N SER A 519 -0.37 4.54 9.21
CA SER A 519 0.77 3.64 9.11
C SER A 519 1.64 3.83 10.34
N ALA A 520 1.88 2.73 11.05
CA ALA A 520 2.70 2.73 12.26
C ALA A 520 4.21 2.68 11.96
N GLU A 521 4.60 2.45 10.71
CA GLU A 521 6.00 2.22 10.36
C GLU A 521 6.80 3.53 10.31
N ARG A 522 7.67 3.67 11.29
CA ARG A 522 8.62 4.79 11.41
C ARG A 522 10.00 4.26 11.70
N TYR A 523 10.99 4.77 11.00
CA TYR A 523 12.39 4.43 11.20
C TYR A 523 13.19 5.69 11.43
N THR A 524 14.26 5.59 12.21
CA THR A 524 15.18 6.70 12.42
C THR A 524 16.60 6.27 12.10
N LEU A 525 17.33 7.11 11.40
CA LEU A 525 18.73 6.93 11.09
C LEU A 525 19.52 8.11 11.65
N SER A 526 20.51 7.83 12.49
CA SER A 526 21.39 8.87 13.07
C SER A 526 22.48 9.28 12.07
N ASP A 527 22.04 9.78 10.91
CA ASP A 527 22.91 10.25 9.84
C ASP A 527 22.24 11.38 9.05
N ARG A 528 23.04 12.12 8.28
CA ARG A 528 22.54 13.17 7.40
C ARG A 528 22.13 12.58 6.06
N VAL A 529 20.84 12.42 5.87
CA VAL A 529 20.27 11.87 4.64
C VAL A 529 19.94 12.99 3.65
N THR A 530 20.32 12.79 2.39
CA THR A 530 20.09 13.74 1.29
C THR A 530 19.03 13.29 0.30
N GLY A 531 18.66 12.00 0.32
CA GLY A 531 17.64 11.43 -0.54
C GLY A 531 17.28 10.02 -0.11
N VAL A 532 16.31 9.45 -0.79
CA VAL A 532 15.85 8.08 -0.60
C VAL A 532 15.67 7.39 -1.94
N VAL A 533 16.03 6.11 -2.00
CA VAL A 533 15.96 5.26 -3.19
C VAL A 533 15.08 4.07 -2.87
N GLY A 534 13.96 3.94 -3.54
CA GLY A 534 12.98 2.88 -3.33
C GLY A 534 12.28 2.48 -4.62
N SER A 535 11.61 1.35 -4.60
CA SER A 535 10.87 0.78 -5.72
C SER A 535 9.55 0.19 -5.23
N PRO A 536 8.49 0.17 -6.04
CA PRO A 536 7.25 -0.51 -5.65
C PRO A 536 7.35 -2.05 -5.71
N VAL A 537 8.47 -2.60 -6.17
CA VAL A 537 8.72 -4.05 -6.23
C VAL A 537 9.08 -4.56 -4.84
N ALA A 538 8.37 -5.57 -4.34
CA ALA A 538 8.51 -6.09 -2.98
C ALA A 538 9.93 -6.57 -2.63
N SER A 539 10.69 -7.09 -3.61
CA SER A 539 12.08 -7.53 -3.40
C SER A 539 13.10 -6.38 -3.37
N ALA A 540 12.69 -5.15 -3.68
CA ALA A 540 13.58 -4.00 -3.66
C ALA A 540 13.86 -3.55 -2.22
N ARG A 541 15.12 -3.25 -1.93
CA ARG A 541 15.50 -2.66 -0.65
C ARG A 541 15.26 -1.16 -0.66
N LEU A 542 14.92 -0.61 0.49
CA LEU A 542 14.88 0.83 0.70
C LEU A 542 16.27 1.31 1.08
N TYR A 543 16.79 2.31 0.36
CA TYR A 543 18.07 2.92 0.70
C TYR A 543 17.94 4.40 0.99
N ALA A 544 18.67 4.87 1.99
CA ALA A 544 18.90 6.27 2.28
C ALA A 544 20.26 6.70 1.71
N THR A 545 20.33 7.81 1.00
CA THR A 545 21.60 8.36 0.52
C THR A 545 22.20 9.29 1.57
N SER A 546 23.40 8.95 2.07
CA SER A 546 24.16 9.77 3.01
C SER A 546 25.62 9.87 2.55
N GLY A 547 26.00 11.03 2.02
CA GLY A 547 27.33 11.21 1.44
C GLY A 547 27.62 10.19 0.35
N TRP A 548 28.58 9.29 0.60
CA TRP A 548 28.97 8.19 -0.29
C TRP A 548 28.41 6.82 0.13
N ASN A 549 27.35 6.79 0.93
CA ASN A 549 26.76 5.56 1.42
C ASN A 549 25.30 5.45 0.99
N LEU A 550 24.87 4.24 0.64
CA LEU A 550 23.50 3.82 0.67
C LEU A 550 23.29 3.06 1.99
N LEU A 551 22.49 3.62 2.86
CA LEU A 551 22.17 3.04 4.17
C LEU A 551 20.80 2.37 4.05
N ASP A 552 20.70 1.12 4.49
CA ASP A 552 19.41 0.45 4.63
C ASP A 552 18.81 0.80 6.00
N PRO A 553 17.75 1.61 6.09
CA PRO A 553 17.18 2.00 7.36
C PRO A 553 16.48 0.83 8.08
N LEU A 554 16.21 -0.28 7.41
CA LEU A 554 15.56 -1.47 7.96
C LEU A 554 16.55 -2.49 8.49
N ASP A 555 17.58 -2.82 7.69
CA ASP A 555 18.56 -3.88 7.99
C ASP A 555 19.89 -3.36 8.53
N ARG A 556 20.14 -2.05 8.47
CA ARG A 556 21.41 -1.39 8.80
C ARG A 556 22.60 -1.90 7.98
N PHE A 557 22.35 -2.33 6.76
CA PHE A 557 23.38 -2.76 5.83
C PHE A 557 23.85 -1.56 5.01
N ASP A 558 25.09 -1.13 5.25
CA ASP A 558 25.68 -0.02 4.53
C ASP A 558 26.31 -0.53 3.22
N LEU A 559 25.79 -0.08 2.10
CA LEU A 559 26.44 -0.25 0.82
C LEU A 559 27.34 0.97 0.56
N GLN A 560 28.66 0.79 0.56
CA GLN A 560 29.57 1.86 0.18
C GLN A 560 29.50 2.12 -1.32
N LEU A 561 29.07 3.32 -1.68
CA LEU A 561 29.12 3.78 -3.06
C LEU A 561 30.54 4.24 -3.41
N PRO A 562 31.01 3.98 -4.64
CA PRO A 562 32.15 4.69 -5.18
C PRO A 562 31.94 6.20 -5.10
N SER A 563 32.96 6.94 -4.68
CA SER A 563 32.86 8.40 -4.41
C SER A 563 32.58 9.25 -5.66
N ASP A 564 32.60 8.66 -6.84
CA ASP A 564 32.32 9.26 -8.14
C ASP A 564 30.87 9.06 -8.61
N LEU A 565 30.02 8.41 -7.82
CA LEU A 565 28.61 8.19 -8.14
C LEU A 565 27.70 9.29 -7.58
N SER A 566 26.68 9.61 -8.33
CA SER A 566 25.58 10.50 -7.94
C SER A 566 24.23 9.98 -8.48
N ASP A 567 23.14 10.54 -8.00
CA ASP A 567 21.78 10.30 -8.53
C ASP A 567 21.39 8.83 -8.64
N VAL A 568 21.57 8.08 -7.55
CA VAL A 568 21.18 6.66 -7.49
C VAL A 568 19.66 6.53 -7.57
N THR A 569 19.19 5.59 -8.38
CA THR A 569 17.76 5.27 -8.55
C THR A 569 17.57 3.80 -8.90
N TYR A 570 16.40 3.26 -8.59
CA TYR A 570 15.91 2.02 -9.21
C TYR A 570 15.35 2.28 -10.60
N GLN A 571 15.17 1.23 -11.38
CA GLN A 571 14.35 1.30 -12.58
C GLN A 571 12.85 1.40 -12.23
N GLY A 572 12.07 2.20 -12.98
CA GLY A 572 10.61 2.36 -12.89
C GLY A 572 10.14 3.46 -11.96
#